data_c7946b970f2ba5c6676fe1681ce47794
#
_entry.id   c7946b970f2ba5c6676fe1681ce47794
#
_cell.length_a   1.000
_cell.length_b   1.000
_cell.length_c   1.000
_cell.angle_alpha   90.00
_cell.angle_beta   90.00
_cell.angle_gamma   90.00
#
_symmetry.space_group_name_H-M   'P 1'
#
loop_
_entity.id
_entity.type
_entity.pdbx_description
1 polymer ?
#
loop_
_entity_poly.entity_id
_entity_poly.type
_entity_poly.pdbx_seq_one_letter_code
_entity_poly.pdbx_strand_id
1 'polypeptide(L)'
;MTQEEFLREWNGPSPYVRVKTSGSTGTPKNMLVEKRRMLASARMTCDFLGLQPGDTALLCMSLDYIAGKMMVVRALERGLQLISVEPSGHPLQTPTPSLSFAAMVPMQVWNSLQVPEQRERLRQVRHLLIGGGAISEPLAEALKDFPNYVWSSYGMTETLSHIALRQLNGPRRSSWYTPLPGVAVELNDDGCLVIKAPHLCDGPLVTNDIGELSPTPVLPSREGESPTPALPSREGERPTPALPRREGESPTPALPSREGEGWPFRILGRRDNVVCSGGIKLQMETIEEKLRPAMGSIPFMITKVKDDKFGEAVVLLVEGSKGALPHEEQLFAALTKYERPKHIIPVSRLPMTETGKPARGVAARLAEPHPSPPQ
;
A
#
# COMPACT_ATOMS: atom_id res chain seq x y z
N MET A 1 16.17 -11.23 -15.34
CA MET A 1 15.30 -11.71 -16.45
C MET A 1 15.05 -10.58 -17.41
N THR A 2 15.31 -10.78 -18.71
CA THR A 2 14.99 -9.82 -19.76
C THR A 2 13.51 -9.93 -20.19
N GLN A 3 13.02 -8.94 -20.94
CA GLN A 3 11.66 -8.99 -21.49
C GLN A 3 11.50 -10.14 -22.50
N GLU A 4 12.51 -10.41 -23.31
CA GLU A 4 12.52 -11.52 -24.27
C GLU A 4 12.48 -12.88 -23.57
N GLU A 5 13.24 -13.06 -22.48
CA GLU A 5 13.20 -14.28 -21.66
C GLU A 5 11.83 -14.49 -21.07
N PHE A 6 11.18 -13.43 -20.55
CA PHE A 6 9.85 -13.52 -20.01
C PHE A 6 8.81 -13.86 -21.09
N LEU A 7 8.89 -13.23 -22.28
CA LEU A 7 8.00 -13.53 -23.39
C LEU A 7 8.16 -14.96 -23.91
N ARG A 8 9.38 -15.52 -23.91
CA ARG A 8 9.60 -16.95 -24.22
C ARG A 8 8.92 -17.87 -23.19
N GLU A 9 9.06 -17.56 -21.87
CA GLU A 9 8.36 -18.29 -20.81
C GLU A 9 6.84 -18.16 -20.97
N TRP A 10 6.37 -16.95 -21.25
CA TRP A 10 4.95 -16.65 -21.41
C TRP A 10 4.31 -17.40 -22.59
N ASN A 11 4.99 -17.44 -23.73
CA ASN A 11 4.52 -18.12 -24.94
C ASN A 11 4.79 -19.64 -24.94
N GLY A 12 5.53 -20.13 -23.96
CA GLY A 12 5.80 -21.56 -23.78
C GLY A 12 4.53 -22.34 -23.38
N PRO A 13 4.58 -23.70 -23.50
CA PRO A 13 3.43 -24.58 -23.31
C PRO A 13 2.93 -24.68 -21.87
N SER A 14 3.74 -24.29 -20.87
CA SER A 14 3.33 -24.32 -19.46
C SER A 14 2.19 -23.33 -19.20
N PRO A 15 1.10 -23.73 -18.51
CA PRO A 15 0.06 -22.78 -18.08
C PRO A 15 0.51 -21.88 -16.91
N TYR A 16 1.71 -22.07 -16.39
CA TYR A 16 2.27 -21.37 -15.26
C TYR A 16 3.46 -20.53 -15.63
N VAL A 17 3.69 -19.46 -14.86
CA VAL A 17 4.87 -18.58 -14.88
C VAL A 17 5.50 -18.62 -13.50
N ARG A 18 6.82 -18.64 -13.44
CA ARG A 18 7.57 -18.54 -12.18
C ARG A 18 7.66 -17.08 -11.75
N VAL A 19 7.32 -16.82 -10.49
CA VAL A 19 7.47 -15.51 -9.87
C VAL A 19 8.24 -15.62 -8.55
N LYS A 20 8.99 -14.57 -8.20
CA LYS A 20 9.73 -14.46 -6.95
C LYS A 20 8.98 -13.53 -6.02
N THR A 21 8.72 -13.95 -4.78
CA THR A 21 8.15 -13.05 -3.76
C THR A 21 9.19 -12.04 -3.32
N SER A 22 8.74 -10.84 -2.93
CA SER A 22 9.64 -9.77 -2.45
C SER A 22 10.24 -10.00 -1.06
N GLY A 23 9.86 -11.09 -0.38
CA GLY A 23 10.47 -11.49 0.90
C GLY A 23 10.26 -10.53 2.05
N SER A 24 9.11 -9.88 2.17
CA SER A 24 8.79 -8.96 3.29
C SER A 24 8.93 -9.61 4.68
N THR A 25 8.85 -10.94 4.76
CA THR A 25 8.93 -11.72 6.00
C THR A 25 10.14 -12.68 6.06
N GLY A 26 11.03 -12.66 5.06
CA GLY A 26 12.19 -13.58 5.03
C GLY A 26 12.80 -13.77 3.65
N THR A 27 13.41 -14.95 3.43
CA THR A 27 14.02 -15.30 2.14
C THR A 27 12.99 -15.33 1.01
N PRO A 28 13.26 -14.68 -0.14
CA PRO A 28 12.37 -14.72 -1.30
C PRO A 28 12.07 -16.15 -1.72
N LYS A 29 10.78 -16.43 -1.92
CA LYS A 29 10.30 -17.76 -2.36
C LYS A 29 9.91 -17.69 -3.83
N ASN A 30 10.22 -18.77 -4.55
CA ASN A 30 9.68 -18.97 -5.89
C ASN A 30 8.29 -19.60 -5.79
N MET A 31 7.34 -19.06 -6.54
CA MET A 31 6.00 -19.65 -6.68
C MET A 31 5.62 -19.71 -8.16
N LEU A 32 4.75 -20.66 -8.48
CA LEU A 32 4.17 -20.80 -9.81
C LEU A 32 2.79 -20.13 -9.79
N VAL A 33 2.54 -19.28 -10.76
CA VAL A 33 1.26 -18.59 -10.91
C VAL A 33 0.65 -18.89 -12.29
N GLU A 34 -0.65 -19.06 -12.34
CA GLU A 34 -1.36 -19.37 -13.57
C GLU A 34 -1.43 -18.15 -14.50
N LYS A 35 -1.06 -18.34 -15.76
CA LYS A 35 -1.16 -17.31 -16.80
C LYS A 35 -2.58 -16.74 -16.93
N ARG A 36 -3.62 -17.62 -16.85
CA ARG A 36 -5.03 -17.20 -16.91
C ARG A 36 -5.40 -16.20 -15.81
N ARG A 37 -4.88 -16.39 -14.58
CA ARG A 37 -5.11 -15.48 -13.45
C ARG A 37 -4.35 -14.17 -13.61
N MET A 38 -3.14 -14.22 -14.16
CA MET A 38 -2.39 -13.02 -14.51
C MET A 38 -3.14 -12.17 -15.55
N LEU A 39 -3.72 -12.80 -16.57
CA LEU A 39 -4.58 -12.12 -17.55
C LEU A 39 -5.83 -11.53 -16.90
N ALA A 40 -6.50 -12.26 -16.00
CA ALA A 40 -7.65 -11.73 -15.27
C ALA A 40 -7.29 -10.47 -14.45
N SER A 41 -6.19 -10.52 -13.69
CA SER A 41 -5.68 -9.36 -12.95
C SER A 41 -5.30 -8.19 -13.85
N ALA A 42 -4.69 -8.47 -15.02
CA ALA A 42 -4.33 -7.44 -15.99
C ALA A 42 -5.59 -6.75 -16.54
N ARG A 43 -6.61 -7.54 -16.91
CA ARG A 43 -7.90 -7.06 -17.40
C ARG A 43 -8.59 -6.17 -16.39
N MET A 44 -8.71 -6.60 -15.14
CA MET A 44 -9.30 -5.81 -14.05
C MET A 44 -8.63 -4.42 -13.91
N THR A 45 -7.29 -4.37 -13.99
CA THR A 45 -6.57 -3.10 -13.94
C THR A 45 -6.87 -2.23 -15.15
N CYS A 46 -6.77 -2.80 -16.36
CA CYS A 46 -6.97 -2.07 -17.60
C CYS A 46 -8.39 -1.52 -17.73
N ASP A 47 -9.41 -2.31 -17.32
CA ASP A 47 -10.81 -1.89 -17.32
C ASP A 47 -11.07 -0.77 -16.32
N PHE A 48 -10.55 -0.91 -15.09
CA PHE A 48 -10.70 0.12 -14.05
C PHE A 48 -10.07 1.46 -14.46
N LEU A 49 -8.89 1.44 -15.10
CA LEU A 49 -8.20 2.64 -15.55
C LEU A 49 -8.66 3.12 -16.93
N GLY A 50 -9.57 2.40 -17.60
CA GLY A 50 -10.05 2.75 -18.93
C GLY A 50 -8.94 2.73 -20.00
N LEU A 51 -7.91 1.88 -19.85
CA LEU A 51 -6.81 1.77 -20.81
C LEU A 51 -7.29 1.15 -22.12
N GLN A 52 -6.85 1.72 -23.24
CA GLN A 52 -7.24 1.32 -24.60
C GLN A 52 -6.07 0.71 -25.37
N PRO A 53 -6.32 -0.11 -26.40
CA PRO A 53 -5.29 -0.55 -27.32
C PRO A 53 -4.53 0.64 -27.91
N GLY A 54 -3.19 0.55 -27.95
CA GLY A 54 -2.32 1.64 -28.39
C GLY A 54 -1.92 2.65 -27.31
N ASP A 55 -2.53 2.62 -26.13
CA ASP A 55 -2.07 3.40 -24.97
C ASP A 55 -0.63 3.00 -24.60
N THR A 56 0.15 3.98 -24.13
CA THR A 56 1.56 3.75 -23.74
C THR A 56 1.67 3.38 -22.27
N ALA A 57 2.53 2.42 -21.94
CA ALA A 57 2.79 1.99 -20.57
C ALA A 57 4.28 1.91 -20.27
N LEU A 58 4.73 2.38 -19.09
CA LEU A 58 6.13 2.38 -18.69
C LEU A 58 6.47 1.10 -17.92
N LEU A 59 7.43 0.32 -18.41
CA LEU A 59 8.08 -0.76 -17.68
C LEU A 59 9.40 -0.24 -17.08
N CYS A 60 9.43 0.01 -15.78
CA CYS A 60 10.58 0.51 -15.04
C CYS A 60 10.92 -0.34 -13.80
N MET A 61 10.34 -1.53 -13.72
CA MET A 61 10.54 -2.47 -12.63
C MET A 61 11.15 -3.77 -13.13
N SER A 62 11.96 -4.44 -12.28
CA SER A 62 12.58 -5.71 -12.64
C SER A 62 11.54 -6.80 -12.93
N LEU A 63 11.77 -7.54 -14.00
CA LEU A 63 10.98 -8.71 -14.39
C LEU A 63 11.26 -9.95 -13.51
N ASP A 64 12.15 -9.88 -12.56
CA ASP A 64 12.31 -10.95 -11.56
C ASP A 64 11.14 -10.99 -10.58
N TYR A 65 10.46 -9.85 -10.38
CA TYR A 65 9.31 -9.71 -9.49
C TYR A 65 7.99 -9.62 -10.25
N ILE A 66 6.91 -9.97 -9.55
CA ILE A 66 5.56 -10.00 -10.12
C ILE A 66 5.13 -8.64 -10.70
N ALA A 67 5.53 -7.53 -10.07
CA ALA A 67 5.13 -6.19 -10.50
C ALA A 67 5.62 -5.86 -11.92
N GLY A 68 6.89 -6.15 -12.24
CA GLY A 68 7.42 -5.98 -13.59
C GLY A 68 6.74 -6.90 -14.61
N LYS A 69 6.58 -8.19 -14.26
CA LYS A 69 5.88 -9.16 -15.12
C LYS A 69 4.46 -8.72 -15.44
N MET A 70 3.72 -8.20 -14.46
CA MET A 70 2.36 -7.73 -14.65
C MET A 70 2.25 -6.50 -15.56
N MET A 71 3.31 -5.69 -15.70
CA MET A 71 3.34 -4.62 -16.72
C MET A 71 3.35 -5.20 -18.13
N VAL A 72 4.16 -6.23 -18.37
CA VAL A 72 4.18 -6.93 -19.66
C VAL A 72 2.84 -7.62 -19.95
N VAL A 73 2.27 -8.29 -18.93
CA VAL A 73 0.98 -8.99 -19.07
C VAL A 73 -0.16 -8.01 -19.38
N ARG A 74 -0.18 -6.81 -18.77
CA ARG A 74 -1.16 -5.75 -19.09
C ARG A 74 -0.98 -5.27 -20.54
N ALA A 75 0.27 -5.11 -20.98
CA ALA A 75 0.54 -4.72 -22.35
C ALA A 75 0.05 -5.78 -23.35
N LEU A 76 0.26 -7.06 -23.07
CA LEU A 76 -0.23 -8.16 -23.91
C LEU A 76 -1.77 -8.25 -23.89
N GLU A 77 -2.39 -8.13 -22.72
CA GLU A 77 -3.85 -8.24 -22.55
C GLU A 77 -4.60 -7.11 -23.27
N ARG A 78 -4.09 -5.87 -23.19
CA ARG A 78 -4.79 -4.69 -23.68
C ARG A 78 -4.22 -4.13 -24.99
N GLY A 79 -3.13 -4.71 -25.51
CA GLY A 79 -2.45 -4.18 -26.70
C GLY A 79 -1.79 -2.81 -26.44
N LEU A 80 -1.17 -2.64 -25.25
CA LEU A 80 -0.48 -1.39 -24.91
C LEU A 80 0.90 -1.36 -25.55
N GLN A 81 1.36 -0.14 -25.89
CA GLN A 81 2.74 0.11 -26.30
C GLN A 81 3.63 0.20 -25.06
N LEU A 82 4.44 -0.83 -24.83
CA LEU A 82 5.32 -0.91 -23.68
C LEU A 82 6.62 -0.15 -23.92
N ILE A 83 6.86 0.89 -23.12
CA ILE A 83 8.11 1.65 -23.09
C ILE A 83 8.96 1.08 -21.95
N SER A 84 10.06 0.43 -22.28
CA SER A 84 10.94 -0.22 -21.31
C SER A 84 12.15 0.66 -21.00
N VAL A 85 12.43 0.86 -19.73
CA VAL A 85 13.63 1.52 -19.21
C VAL A 85 14.31 0.61 -18.19
N GLU A 86 15.61 0.75 -18.02
CA GLU A 86 16.34 0.00 -16.99
C GLU A 86 15.78 0.29 -15.58
N PRO A 87 15.53 -0.76 -14.78
CA PRO A 87 15.08 -0.59 -13.41
C PRO A 87 16.09 0.24 -12.60
N SER A 88 15.66 1.41 -12.15
CA SER A 88 16.48 2.34 -11.38
C SER A 88 15.63 3.15 -10.40
N GLY A 89 16.29 3.92 -9.53
CA GLY A 89 15.61 4.89 -8.66
C GLY A 89 15.08 6.12 -9.42
N HIS A 90 15.46 6.33 -10.69
CA HIS A 90 15.11 7.47 -11.53
C HIS A 90 14.59 7.03 -12.90
N PRO A 91 13.44 6.35 -12.98
CA PRO A 91 12.96 5.75 -14.23
C PRO A 91 12.53 6.79 -15.29
N LEU A 92 12.33 8.03 -14.89
CA LEU A 92 11.97 9.14 -15.78
C LEU A 92 13.17 10.06 -16.10
N GLN A 93 14.40 9.58 -15.91
CA GLN A 93 15.61 10.35 -16.22
C GLN A 93 15.71 10.65 -17.73
N THR A 94 15.45 9.65 -18.57
CA THR A 94 15.41 9.81 -20.03
C THR A 94 14.02 10.26 -20.49
N PRO A 95 13.93 11.19 -21.46
CA PRO A 95 12.65 11.55 -22.05
C PRO A 95 11.92 10.33 -22.63
N THR A 96 10.64 10.22 -22.31
CA THR A 96 9.75 9.19 -22.85
C THR A 96 8.63 9.84 -23.64
N PRO A 97 7.97 9.13 -24.56
CA PRO A 97 6.70 9.59 -25.12
C PRO A 97 5.68 9.87 -24.02
N SER A 98 4.58 10.52 -24.36
CA SER A 98 3.46 10.69 -23.43
C SER A 98 3.01 9.33 -22.90
N LEU A 99 2.93 9.17 -21.59
CA LEU A 99 2.61 7.92 -20.91
C LEU A 99 1.15 7.91 -20.48
N SER A 100 0.39 6.92 -20.96
CA SER A 100 -0.97 6.68 -20.49
C SER A 100 -0.99 6.00 -19.12
N PHE A 101 0.01 5.14 -18.85
CA PHE A 101 0.09 4.38 -17.61
C PHE A 101 1.54 4.17 -17.16
N ALA A 102 1.79 4.39 -15.87
CA ALA A 102 3.04 4.01 -15.23
C ALA A 102 2.76 3.41 -13.85
N ALA A 103 3.40 2.27 -13.55
CA ALA A 103 3.42 1.71 -12.20
C ALA A 103 4.83 1.84 -11.61
N MET A 104 4.92 2.46 -10.44
CA MET A 104 6.20 2.80 -9.79
C MET A 104 6.14 2.47 -8.29
N VAL A 105 7.30 2.29 -7.67
CA VAL A 105 7.39 2.20 -6.21
C VAL A 105 7.52 3.59 -5.58
N PRO A 106 7.14 3.77 -4.29
CA PRO A 106 7.18 5.07 -3.62
C PRO A 106 8.54 5.78 -3.72
N MET A 107 9.65 5.03 -3.61
CA MET A 107 11.01 5.57 -3.75
C MET A 107 11.26 6.17 -5.14
N GLN A 108 10.83 5.49 -6.22
CA GLN A 108 11.00 6.01 -7.58
C GLN A 108 10.23 7.31 -7.79
N VAL A 109 9.01 7.38 -7.27
CA VAL A 109 8.19 8.59 -7.33
C VAL A 109 8.84 9.72 -6.52
N TRP A 110 9.27 9.42 -5.29
CA TRP A 110 9.96 10.40 -4.43
C TRP A 110 11.20 10.97 -5.10
N ASN A 111 12.06 10.12 -5.64
CA ASN A 111 13.28 10.55 -6.33
C ASN A 111 12.96 11.40 -7.57
N SER A 112 11.95 11.00 -8.35
CA SER A 112 11.52 11.77 -9.53
C SER A 112 10.97 13.15 -9.15
N LEU A 113 10.34 13.29 -7.99
CA LEU A 113 9.87 14.59 -7.48
C LEU A 113 10.99 15.56 -7.12
N GLN A 114 12.20 15.07 -6.81
CA GLN A 114 13.36 15.91 -6.45
C GLN A 114 14.06 16.52 -7.69
N VAL A 115 13.76 16.02 -8.89
CA VAL A 115 14.37 16.49 -10.14
C VAL A 115 13.30 17.19 -10.98
N PRO A 116 13.42 18.49 -11.29
CA PRO A 116 12.37 19.27 -11.95
C PRO A 116 11.84 18.64 -13.25
N GLU A 117 12.74 18.16 -14.13
CA GLU A 117 12.39 17.55 -15.41
C GLU A 117 11.64 16.22 -15.24
N GLN A 118 12.06 15.40 -14.27
CA GLN A 118 11.38 14.14 -13.97
C GLN A 118 10.03 14.39 -13.30
N ARG A 119 9.94 15.41 -12.43
CA ARG A 119 8.68 15.82 -11.80
C ARG A 119 7.66 16.25 -12.85
N GLU A 120 8.09 17.02 -13.87
CA GLU A 120 7.20 17.43 -14.95
C GLU A 120 6.73 16.23 -15.78
N ARG A 121 7.63 15.30 -16.14
CA ARG A 121 7.26 14.05 -16.81
C ARG A 121 6.28 13.22 -15.99
N LEU A 122 6.48 13.15 -14.67
CA LEU A 122 5.58 12.44 -13.77
C LEU A 122 4.16 13.04 -13.77
N ARG A 123 4.06 14.37 -13.87
CA ARG A 123 2.77 15.10 -13.97
C ARG A 123 2.02 14.83 -15.27
N GLN A 124 2.73 14.41 -16.32
CA GLN A 124 2.18 14.13 -17.64
C GLN A 124 1.72 12.67 -17.80
N VAL A 125 2.00 11.78 -16.84
CA VAL A 125 1.52 10.39 -16.86
C VAL A 125 0.01 10.39 -16.56
N ARG A 126 -0.84 9.94 -17.50
CA ARG A 126 -2.31 9.97 -17.32
C ARG A 126 -2.74 9.21 -16.05
N HIS A 127 -2.26 7.98 -15.87
CA HIS A 127 -2.49 7.17 -14.67
C HIS A 127 -1.17 6.75 -14.04
N LEU A 128 -0.82 7.36 -12.92
CA LEU A 128 0.33 6.99 -12.09
C LEU A 128 -0.14 6.07 -10.96
N LEU A 129 0.28 4.81 -11.00
CA LEU A 129 0.01 3.82 -9.98
C LEU A 129 1.22 3.65 -9.06
N ILE A 130 1.04 3.86 -7.77
CA ILE A 130 2.10 3.71 -6.78
C ILE A 130 1.82 2.47 -5.93
N GLY A 131 2.76 1.53 -5.93
CA GLY A 131 2.57 0.26 -5.24
C GLY A 131 3.85 -0.31 -4.64
N GLY A 132 3.72 -1.45 -3.99
CA GLY A 132 4.87 -2.14 -3.40
C GLY A 132 5.34 -1.60 -2.05
N GLY A 133 4.78 -0.51 -1.54
CA GLY A 133 5.10 0.06 -0.23
C GLY A 133 4.04 1.05 0.25
N ALA A 134 4.11 1.42 1.53
CA ALA A 134 3.25 2.46 2.09
C ALA A 134 3.58 3.84 1.49
N ILE A 135 2.55 4.65 1.28
CA ILE A 135 2.70 6.06 0.87
C ILE A 135 2.89 6.89 2.14
N SER A 136 4.04 7.52 2.27
CA SER A 136 4.30 8.45 3.38
C SER A 136 3.50 9.75 3.21
N GLU A 137 3.17 10.41 4.33
CA GLU A 137 2.44 11.68 4.30
C GLU A 137 3.14 12.76 3.45
N PRO A 138 4.48 12.96 3.55
CA PRO A 138 5.18 13.90 2.67
C PRO A 138 5.05 13.57 1.18
N LEU A 139 5.04 12.28 0.82
CA LEU A 139 4.84 11.86 -0.56
C LEU A 139 3.40 12.13 -1.02
N ALA A 140 2.41 11.81 -0.18
CA ALA A 140 1.01 12.07 -0.49
C ALA A 140 0.73 13.57 -0.65
N GLU A 141 1.33 14.40 0.20
CA GLU A 141 1.21 15.86 0.14
C GLU A 141 1.86 16.44 -1.13
N ALA A 142 3.04 15.94 -1.51
CA ALA A 142 3.72 16.36 -2.74
C ALA A 142 2.95 16.02 -4.03
N LEU A 143 2.04 15.04 -3.97
CA LEU A 143 1.27 14.57 -5.11
C LEU A 143 -0.17 15.13 -5.16
N LYS A 144 -0.65 15.79 -4.10
CA LYS A 144 -2.06 16.19 -3.96
C LYS A 144 -2.57 17.09 -5.09
N ASP A 145 -1.70 17.97 -5.61
CA ASP A 145 -2.02 18.98 -6.63
C ASP A 145 -1.60 18.55 -8.05
N PHE A 146 -1.32 17.25 -8.24
CA PHE A 146 -1.00 16.72 -9.56
C PHE A 146 -2.25 16.74 -10.45
N PRO A 147 -2.11 17.12 -11.74
CA PRO A 147 -3.26 17.23 -12.65
C PRO A 147 -3.76 15.88 -13.16
N ASN A 148 -2.92 14.85 -13.09
CA ASN A 148 -3.18 13.49 -13.55
C ASN A 148 -3.84 12.63 -12.45
N TYR A 149 -4.20 11.38 -12.78
CA TYR A 149 -4.74 10.43 -11.80
C TYR A 149 -3.60 9.73 -11.08
N VAL A 150 -3.47 9.96 -9.77
CA VAL A 150 -2.46 9.32 -8.92
C VAL A 150 -3.14 8.34 -7.99
N TRP A 151 -2.74 7.07 -8.08
CA TRP A 151 -3.32 5.95 -7.37
C TRP A 151 -2.33 5.32 -6.40
N SER A 152 -2.77 4.99 -5.20
CA SER A 152 -2.10 4.03 -4.32
C SER A 152 -2.76 2.67 -4.49
N SER A 153 -1.96 1.63 -4.62
CA SER A 153 -2.45 0.26 -4.81
C SER A 153 -2.23 -0.60 -3.57
N TYR A 154 -3.18 -1.49 -3.30
CA TYR A 154 -3.06 -2.55 -2.31
C TYR A 154 -3.15 -3.91 -2.98
N GLY A 155 -2.21 -4.79 -2.67
CA GLY A 155 -2.11 -6.15 -3.17
C GLY A 155 -0.81 -6.83 -2.75
N MET A 156 -0.68 -8.08 -3.10
CA MET A 156 0.45 -8.92 -2.74
C MET A 156 0.79 -9.90 -3.88
N THR A 157 1.86 -10.66 -3.74
CA THR A 157 2.25 -11.65 -4.76
C THR A 157 1.19 -12.73 -4.92
N GLU A 158 0.53 -13.12 -3.83
CA GLU A 158 -0.53 -14.12 -3.76
C GLU A 158 -1.81 -13.67 -4.50
N THR A 159 -2.04 -12.37 -4.63
CA THR A 159 -3.10 -11.78 -5.47
C THR A 159 -2.59 -11.38 -6.86
N LEU A 160 -1.35 -11.75 -7.23
CA LEU A 160 -0.65 -11.48 -8.50
C LEU A 160 -0.34 -10.00 -8.70
N SER A 161 -1.21 -9.11 -8.30
CA SER A 161 -1.10 -7.67 -8.38
C SER A 161 -2.01 -7.03 -7.34
N HIS A 162 -2.34 -5.76 -7.54
CA HIS A 162 -3.28 -5.06 -6.68
C HIS A 162 -4.72 -5.57 -6.87
N ILE A 163 -5.45 -5.55 -5.76
CA ILE A 163 -6.86 -5.92 -5.68
C ILE A 163 -7.74 -4.73 -5.31
N ALA A 164 -7.13 -3.63 -4.90
CA ALA A 164 -7.83 -2.41 -4.53
C ALA A 164 -6.96 -1.19 -4.83
N LEU A 165 -7.61 -0.07 -5.11
CA LEU A 165 -6.99 1.22 -5.41
C LEU A 165 -7.61 2.32 -4.56
N ARG A 166 -6.81 3.33 -4.20
CA ARG A 166 -7.30 4.61 -3.66
C ARG A 166 -6.67 5.76 -4.41
N GLN A 167 -7.43 6.80 -4.69
CA GLN A 167 -6.91 8.00 -5.33
C GLN A 167 -6.22 8.90 -4.29
N LEU A 168 -5.03 9.41 -4.63
CA LEU A 168 -4.21 10.23 -3.74
C LEU A 168 -4.42 11.73 -3.94
N ASN A 169 -5.04 12.15 -5.05
CA ASN A 169 -5.18 13.55 -5.44
C ASN A 169 -6.57 13.86 -6.02
N GLY A 170 -6.81 15.15 -6.25
CA GLY A 170 -8.07 15.61 -6.86
C GLY A 170 -9.30 15.43 -5.97
N PRO A 171 -10.52 15.66 -6.53
CA PRO A 171 -11.77 15.64 -5.76
C PRO A 171 -12.13 14.28 -5.17
N ARG A 172 -11.60 13.19 -5.75
CA ARG A 172 -11.83 11.81 -5.28
C ARG A 172 -10.72 11.29 -4.36
N ARG A 173 -9.85 12.17 -3.85
CA ARG A 173 -8.82 11.80 -2.86
C ARG A 173 -9.46 11.07 -1.68
N SER A 174 -8.92 9.90 -1.34
CA SER A 174 -9.46 9.05 -0.28
C SER A 174 -8.35 8.41 0.55
N SER A 175 -8.63 8.19 1.84
CA SER A 175 -7.86 7.30 2.69
C SER A 175 -8.29 5.84 2.57
N TRP A 176 -9.41 5.57 1.92
CA TRP A 176 -10.00 4.25 1.76
C TRP A 176 -9.63 3.64 0.41
N TYR A 177 -9.19 2.39 0.42
CA TYR A 177 -9.02 1.59 -0.77
C TYR A 177 -10.37 1.05 -1.23
N THR A 178 -10.67 1.21 -2.49
CA THR A 178 -11.84 0.61 -3.14
C THR A 178 -11.42 -0.70 -3.80
N PRO A 179 -12.00 -1.84 -3.43
CA PRO A 179 -11.75 -3.11 -4.10
C PRO A 179 -12.09 -3.03 -5.59
N LEU A 180 -11.31 -3.71 -6.42
CA LEU A 180 -11.61 -3.86 -7.84
C LEU A 180 -12.82 -4.78 -8.05
N PRO A 181 -13.54 -4.68 -9.16
CA PRO A 181 -14.71 -5.52 -9.45
C PRO A 181 -14.40 -7.02 -9.28
N GLY A 182 -15.27 -7.74 -8.58
CA GLY A 182 -15.11 -9.16 -8.28
C GLY A 182 -14.18 -9.48 -7.11
N VAL A 183 -13.74 -8.46 -6.36
CA VAL A 183 -12.97 -8.62 -5.12
C VAL A 183 -13.82 -8.21 -3.93
N ALA A 184 -13.92 -9.07 -2.92
CA ALA A 184 -14.47 -8.73 -1.62
C ALA A 184 -13.37 -8.74 -0.55
N VAL A 185 -13.48 -7.84 0.42
CA VAL A 185 -12.57 -7.74 1.55
C VAL A 185 -13.40 -7.75 2.84
N GLU A 186 -13.00 -8.60 3.76
CA GLU A 186 -13.62 -8.76 5.08
C GLU A 186 -12.56 -8.66 6.17
N LEU A 187 -12.98 -8.65 7.42
CA LEU A 187 -12.10 -8.76 8.58
C LEU A 187 -12.33 -10.09 9.28
N ASN A 188 -11.24 -10.73 9.73
CA ASN A 188 -11.34 -11.85 10.65
C ASN A 188 -11.44 -11.36 12.11
N ASP A 189 -11.54 -12.30 13.06
CA ASP A 189 -11.65 -12.01 14.50
C ASP A 189 -10.44 -11.26 15.07
N ASP A 190 -9.28 -11.35 14.42
CA ASP A 190 -8.05 -10.61 14.78
C ASP A 190 -8.00 -9.19 14.17
N GLY A 191 -9.01 -8.79 13.38
CA GLY A 191 -9.05 -7.53 12.64
C GLY A 191 -8.14 -7.52 11.40
N CYS A 192 -7.67 -8.68 10.94
CA CYS A 192 -6.87 -8.78 9.73
C CYS A 192 -7.77 -8.89 8.49
N LEU A 193 -7.31 -8.28 7.39
CA LEU A 193 -7.99 -8.33 6.11
C LEU A 193 -8.02 -9.77 5.56
N VAL A 194 -9.20 -10.19 5.11
CA VAL A 194 -9.43 -11.45 4.38
C VAL A 194 -9.89 -11.10 2.97
N ILE A 195 -9.09 -11.48 1.99
CA ILE A 195 -9.33 -11.16 0.57
C ILE A 195 -10.03 -12.34 -0.09
N LYS A 196 -11.18 -12.10 -0.70
CA LYS A 196 -11.90 -13.05 -1.56
C LYS A 196 -11.84 -12.54 -3.00
N ALA A 197 -11.06 -13.20 -3.83
CA ALA A 197 -10.83 -12.85 -5.23
C ALA A 197 -10.78 -14.13 -6.09
N PRO A 198 -11.94 -14.75 -6.40
CA PRO A 198 -11.99 -16.09 -7.01
C PRO A 198 -11.34 -16.18 -8.39
N HIS A 199 -11.20 -15.04 -9.09
CA HIS A 199 -10.50 -14.98 -10.38
C HIS A 199 -8.97 -14.95 -10.23
N LEU A 200 -8.45 -14.67 -9.02
CA LEU A 200 -7.02 -14.49 -8.74
C LEU A 200 -6.44 -15.58 -7.85
N CYS A 201 -7.22 -16.16 -6.93
CA CYS A 201 -6.76 -17.15 -5.95
C CYS A 201 -7.83 -18.21 -5.67
N ASP A 202 -7.39 -19.40 -5.18
CA ASP A 202 -8.27 -20.58 -4.99
C ASP A 202 -9.20 -20.49 -3.78
N GLY A 203 -9.02 -19.52 -2.93
CA GLY A 203 -9.84 -19.37 -1.73
C GLY A 203 -9.59 -18.05 -1.04
N PRO A 204 -10.22 -17.81 0.12
CA PRO A 204 -9.96 -16.63 0.91
C PRO A 204 -8.51 -16.55 1.34
N LEU A 205 -7.86 -15.40 1.09
CA LEU A 205 -6.51 -15.11 1.56
C LEU A 205 -6.59 -14.34 2.87
N VAL A 206 -6.20 -14.96 3.96
CA VAL A 206 -6.04 -14.30 5.25
C VAL A 206 -4.70 -13.58 5.27
N THR A 207 -4.73 -12.27 5.44
CA THR A 207 -3.50 -11.46 5.47
C THR A 207 -3.04 -11.23 6.90
N ASN A 208 -1.84 -10.66 7.06
CA ASN A 208 -1.35 -10.11 8.32
C ASN A 208 -1.58 -8.57 8.41
N ASP A 209 -2.31 -8.00 7.47
CA ASP A 209 -2.59 -6.57 7.44
C ASP A 209 -3.86 -6.29 8.26
N ILE A 210 -3.72 -5.56 9.35
CA ILE A 210 -4.83 -5.10 10.19
C ILE A 210 -5.54 -3.96 9.43
N GLY A 211 -6.85 -4.04 9.34
CA GLY A 211 -7.64 -3.07 8.59
C GLY A 211 -8.90 -2.63 9.30
N GLU A 212 -9.59 -1.75 8.63
CA GLU A 212 -10.92 -1.25 9.00
C GLU A 212 -11.76 -1.15 7.73
N LEU A 213 -13.00 -1.57 7.79
CA LEU A 213 -13.95 -1.41 6.69
C LEU A 213 -14.67 -0.07 6.81
N SER A 214 -14.96 0.56 5.69
CA SER A 214 -15.71 1.82 5.66
C SER A 214 -17.11 1.62 6.24
N PRO A 215 -17.60 2.53 7.09
CA PRO A 215 -18.97 2.46 7.60
C PRO A 215 -20.03 2.71 6.50
N THR A 216 -19.61 3.22 5.35
CA THR A 216 -20.51 3.56 4.23
C THR A 216 -19.99 2.92 2.94
N PRO A 217 -20.83 2.20 2.17
CA PRO A 217 -20.44 1.73 0.84
C PRO A 217 -20.18 2.94 -0.07
N VAL A 218 -19.00 3.02 -0.69
CA VAL A 218 -18.76 4.01 -1.74
C VAL A 218 -19.31 3.41 -3.03
N LEU A 219 -20.43 3.91 -3.50
CA LEU A 219 -20.92 3.57 -4.84
C LEU A 219 -19.92 4.11 -5.87
N PRO A 220 -19.44 3.29 -6.82
CA PRO A 220 -18.66 3.80 -7.94
C PRO A 220 -19.56 4.78 -8.72
N SER A 221 -19.11 6.04 -8.82
CA SER A 221 -19.79 7.03 -9.66
C SER A 221 -19.74 6.53 -11.11
N ARG A 222 -20.91 6.27 -11.71
CA ARG A 222 -20.99 6.04 -13.16
C ARG A 222 -20.50 7.31 -13.84
N GLU A 223 -19.50 7.20 -14.68
CA GLU A 223 -19.12 8.26 -15.60
C GLU A 223 -20.32 8.51 -16.52
N GLY A 224 -20.89 9.72 -16.46
CA GLY A 224 -21.95 10.15 -17.36
C GLY A 224 -23.18 10.81 -16.75
N GLU A 225 -23.36 10.84 -15.43
CA GLU A 225 -24.48 11.60 -14.84
C GLU A 225 -24.03 13.02 -14.49
N SER A 226 -24.48 13.98 -15.30
CA SER A 226 -24.46 15.40 -14.96
C SER A 226 -25.24 15.61 -13.65
N PRO A 227 -24.80 16.50 -12.75
CA PRO A 227 -25.54 16.76 -11.51
C PRO A 227 -26.93 17.27 -11.85
N THR A 228 -27.95 16.52 -11.48
CA THR A 228 -29.33 16.98 -11.55
C THR A 228 -29.48 18.23 -10.68
N PRO A 229 -30.00 19.35 -11.17
CA PRO A 229 -30.20 20.54 -10.36
C PRO A 229 -31.09 20.22 -9.17
N ALA A 230 -30.65 20.62 -7.98
CA ALA A 230 -31.44 20.48 -6.76
C ALA A 230 -32.78 21.22 -6.94
N LEU A 231 -33.89 20.51 -6.77
CA LEU A 231 -35.22 21.10 -6.69
C LEU A 231 -35.28 22.02 -5.45
N PRO A 232 -35.88 23.20 -5.56
CA PRO A 232 -36.01 24.12 -4.43
C PRO A 232 -36.86 23.50 -3.33
N SER A 233 -36.36 23.56 -2.10
CA SER A 233 -37.04 23.12 -0.89
C SER A 233 -38.34 23.86 -0.72
N ARG A 234 -39.45 23.14 -0.58
CA ARG A 234 -40.71 23.71 -0.11
C ARG A 234 -40.55 24.01 1.39
N GLU A 235 -40.62 25.27 1.73
CA GLU A 235 -40.86 25.73 3.10
C GLU A 235 -42.18 25.20 3.61
N GLY A 236 -42.19 24.52 4.77
CA GLY A 236 -43.43 24.31 5.54
C GLY A 236 -43.69 22.95 6.14
N GLU A 237 -42.70 22.11 6.48
CA GLU A 237 -42.99 20.93 7.31
C GLU A 237 -42.25 20.99 8.66
N ARG A 238 -43.06 20.96 9.74
CA ARG A 238 -42.61 20.94 11.13
C ARG A 238 -41.93 19.61 11.43
N PRO A 239 -40.86 19.59 12.25
CA PRO A 239 -40.21 18.34 12.65
C PRO A 239 -41.12 17.52 13.55
N THR A 240 -41.30 16.25 13.21
CA THR A 240 -41.98 15.25 14.04
C THR A 240 -41.08 14.89 15.23
N PRO A 241 -41.61 14.79 16.47
CA PRO A 241 -40.81 14.43 17.63
C PRO A 241 -40.29 12.99 17.52
N ALA A 242 -39.01 12.79 17.82
CA ALA A 242 -38.38 11.48 17.89
C ALA A 242 -38.99 10.64 19.03
N LEU A 243 -39.39 9.42 18.72
CA LEU A 243 -39.84 8.41 19.70
C LEU A 243 -38.64 7.92 20.53
N PRO A 244 -38.81 7.63 21.83
CA PRO A 244 -37.75 7.13 22.68
C PRO A 244 -37.29 5.73 22.25
N ARG A 245 -35.97 5.52 22.19
CA ARG A 245 -35.34 4.20 21.95
C ARG A 245 -35.73 3.23 23.06
N ARG A 246 -36.17 2.05 22.68
CA ARG A 246 -36.34 0.90 23.60
C ARG A 246 -34.95 0.28 23.87
N GLU A 247 -34.60 0.14 25.14
CA GLU A 247 -33.47 -0.65 25.60
C GLU A 247 -33.73 -2.12 25.25
N GLY A 248 -32.83 -2.75 24.48
CA GLY A 248 -32.88 -4.19 24.18
C GLY A 248 -32.73 -4.57 22.71
N GLU A 249 -32.42 -3.68 21.78
CA GLU A 249 -32.18 -4.06 20.40
C GLU A 249 -30.73 -4.49 20.19
N SER A 250 -30.55 -5.78 19.85
CA SER A 250 -29.32 -6.36 19.33
C SER A 250 -28.80 -5.57 18.13
N PRO A 251 -27.47 -5.55 17.87
CA PRO A 251 -26.91 -4.79 16.76
C PRO A 251 -27.56 -5.22 15.45
N THR A 252 -28.04 -4.24 14.70
CA THR A 252 -28.68 -4.42 13.38
C THR A 252 -27.78 -5.29 12.51
N PRO A 253 -28.31 -6.36 11.88
CA PRO A 253 -27.54 -7.14 10.94
C PRO A 253 -27.02 -6.25 9.82
N ALA A 254 -25.77 -6.44 9.43
CA ALA A 254 -25.18 -5.75 8.29
C ALA A 254 -26.09 -5.92 7.06
N LEU A 255 -26.43 -4.81 6.41
CA LEU A 255 -27.17 -4.84 5.15
C LEU A 255 -26.44 -5.73 4.14
N PRO A 256 -27.13 -6.63 3.43
CA PRO A 256 -26.51 -7.51 2.45
C PRO A 256 -25.84 -6.65 1.39
N SER A 257 -24.53 -6.83 1.22
CA SER A 257 -23.77 -6.31 0.08
C SER A 257 -24.40 -6.86 -1.20
N ARG A 258 -24.56 -6.02 -2.22
CA ARG A 258 -24.85 -6.50 -3.58
C ARG A 258 -23.74 -7.50 -3.94
N GLU A 259 -24.12 -8.69 -4.39
CA GLU A 259 -23.19 -9.73 -4.79
C GLU A 259 -22.15 -9.14 -5.75
N GLY A 260 -20.86 -9.12 -5.34
CA GLY A 260 -19.74 -8.68 -6.16
C GLY A 260 -19.10 -7.34 -5.84
N GLU A 261 -19.66 -6.52 -4.95
CA GLU A 261 -19.05 -5.23 -4.54
C GLU A 261 -18.44 -5.35 -3.13
N GLY A 262 -17.11 -5.25 -3.05
CA GLY A 262 -16.39 -5.25 -1.77
C GLY A 262 -16.49 -3.91 -1.06
N TRP A 263 -16.53 -3.94 0.28
CA TRP A 263 -16.47 -2.73 1.10
C TRP A 263 -15.13 -2.03 0.97
N PRO A 264 -15.10 -0.69 0.84
CA PRO A 264 -13.86 0.07 0.96
C PRO A 264 -13.22 -0.17 2.32
N PHE A 265 -11.89 -0.22 2.35
CA PHE A 265 -11.13 -0.50 3.56
C PHE A 265 -9.90 0.40 3.66
N ARG A 266 -9.36 0.53 4.87
CA ARG A 266 -8.04 1.13 5.09
C ARG A 266 -7.16 0.19 5.89
N ILE A 267 -5.85 0.34 5.70
CA ILE A 267 -4.84 -0.44 6.39
C ILE A 267 -4.38 0.37 7.60
N LEU A 268 -4.43 -0.24 8.77
CA LEU A 268 -4.00 0.35 10.04
C LEU A 268 -2.56 -0.04 10.39
N GLY A 269 -2.08 -1.18 9.85
CA GLY A 269 -0.74 -1.69 10.08
C GLY A 269 -0.66 -3.19 9.86
N ARG A 270 0.40 -3.83 10.35
CA ARG A 270 0.59 -5.27 10.24
C ARG A 270 0.57 -5.94 11.61
N ARG A 271 -0.06 -7.10 11.69
CA ARG A 271 -0.08 -7.95 12.89
C ARG A 271 1.33 -8.31 13.38
N ASP A 272 2.27 -8.55 12.45
CA ASP A 272 3.67 -8.86 12.76
C ASP A 272 4.41 -7.67 13.38
N ASN A 273 3.93 -6.45 13.17
CA ASN A 273 4.54 -5.20 13.63
C ASN A 273 3.88 -4.65 14.91
N VAL A 274 3.27 -5.52 15.69
CA VAL A 274 2.72 -5.19 17.00
C VAL A 274 3.77 -5.44 18.09
N VAL A 275 3.93 -4.48 18.99
CA VAL A 275 4.69 -4.61 20.23
C VAL A 275 3.71 -4.90 21.34
N CYS A 276 3.86 -6.04 22.01
CA CYS A 276 3.03 -6.42 23.15
C CYS A 276 3.71 -6.00 24.45
N SER A 277 3.49 -4.76 24.90
CA SER A 277 4.14 -4.20 26.08
C SER A 277 3.17 -4.11 27.25
N GLY A 278 3.40 -4.91 28.30
CA GLY A 278 2.57 -4.91 29.50
C GLY A 278 1.09 -5.22 29.23
N GLY A 279 0.79 -6.08 28.27
CA GLY A 279 -0.57 -6.44 27.85
C GLY A 279 -1.22 -5.45 26.87
N ILE A 280 -0.53 -4.38 26.51
CA ILE A 280 -1.02 -3.38 25.55
C ILE A 280 -0.41 -3.71 24.17
N LYS A 281 -1.26 -3.79 23.15
CA LYS A 281 -0.85 -3.96 21.76
C LYS A 281 -0.58 -2.60 21.12
N LEU A 282 0.66 -2.35 20.73
CA LEU A 282 1.12 -1.09 20.15
C LEU A 282 1.55 -1.32 18.70
N GLN A 283 0.94 -0.61 17.78
CA GLN A 283 1.26 -0.72 16.35
C GLN A 283 2.48 0.13 16.01
N MET A 284 3.54 -0.49 15.48
CA MET A 284 4.80 0.20 15.16
C MET A 284 4.60 1.33 14.17
N GLU A 285 3.80 1.12 13.14
CA GLU A 285 3.51 2.12 12.11
C GLU A 285 2.82 3.36 12.69
N THR A 286 1.90 3.17 13.63
CA THR A 286 1.22 4.29 14.33
C THR A 286 2.21 5.11 15.16
N ILE A 287 3.17 4.45 15.83
CA ILE A 287 4.23 5.14 16.58
C ILE A 287 5.14 5.91 15.63
N GLU A 288 5.54 5.30 14.50
CA GLU A 288 6.35 5.96 13.47
C GLU A 288 5.64 7.19 12.89
N GLU A 289 4.35 7.09 12.62
CA GLU A 289 3.54 8.21 12.11
C GLU A 289 3.51 9.39 13.09
N LYS A 290 3.32 9.13 14.37
CA LYS A 290 3.35 10.14 15.44
C LYS A 290 4.72 10.78 15.64
N LEU A 291 5.80 10.02 15.45
CA LEU A 291 7.18 10.52 15.59
C LEU A 291 7.64 11.35 14.39
N ARG A 292 7.10 11.10 13.20
CA ARG A 292 7.56 11.69 11.95
C ARG A 292 7.67 13.22 11.95
N PRO A 293 6.69 14.00 12.48
CA PRO A 293 6.81 15.45 12.53
C PRO A 293 8.02 15.95 13.34
N ALA A 294 8.35 15.26 14.45
CA ALA A 294 9.48 15.60 15.30
C ALA A 294 10.82 15.11 14.74
N MET A 295 10.83 14.01 13.98
CA MET A 295 12.03 13.45 13.37
C MET A 295 12.48 14.21 12.11
N GLY A 296 11.57 14.95 11.44
CA GLY A 296 11.87 15.71 10.22
C GLY A 296 12.45 14.83 9.11
N SER A 297 13.67 15.13 8.66
CA SER A 297 14.37 14.38 7.61
C SER A 297 15.23 13.22 8.14
N ILE A 298 15.30 13.02 9.45
CA ILE A 298 16.13 11.96 10.06
C ILE A 298 15.47 10.60 9.77
N PRO A 299 16.15 9.64 9.10
CA PRO A 299 15.61 8.31 8.89
C PRO A 299 15.56 7.54 10.20
N PHE A 300 14.41 6.90 10.46
CA PHE A 300 14.20 6.12 11.67
C PHE A 300 13.25 4.96 11.43
N MET A 301 13.22 4.02 12.37
CA MET A 301 12.35 2.86 12.35
C MET A 301 12.01 2.44 13.78
N ILE A 302 10.76 2.13 14.04
CA ILE A 302 10.35 1.47 15.29
C ILE A 302 10.54 -0.03 15.15
N THR A 303 11.09 -0.65 16.19
CA THR A 303 11.20 -2.09 16.33
C THR A 303 10.91 -2.49 17.78
N LYS A 304 11.09 -3.75 18.10
CA LYS A 304 10.86 -4.30 19.44
C LYS A 304 12.00 -5.16 19.90
N VAL A 305 12.11 -5.29 21.22
CA VAL A 305 13.05 -6.20 21.89
C VAL A 305 12.30 -6.89 23.03
N LYS A 306 12.75 -8.07 23.42
CA LYS A 306 12.27 -8.74 24.62
C LYS A 306 12.53 -7.88 25.87
N ASP A 307 11.57 -7.84 26.78
CA ASP A 307 11.64 -7.10 28.03
C ASP A 307 11.10 -7.98 29.15
N ASP A 308 11.89 -8.22 30.17
CA ASP A 308 11.58 -9.16 31.27
C ASP A 308 10.34 -8.73 32.05
N LYS A 309 10.06 -7.43 32.15
CA LYS A 309 8.94 -6.89 32.92
C LYS A 309 7.66 -6.74 32.09
N PHE A 310 7.77 -6.38 30.83
CA PHE A 310 6.63 -6.02 29.98
C PHE A 310 6.40 -6.99 28.82
N GLY A 311 7.21 -8.04 28.69
CA GLY A 311 7.20 -9.00 27.58
C GLY A 311 7.95 -8.46 26.37
N GLU A 312 7.53 -7.31 25.86
CA GLU A 312 8.24 -6.60 24.78
C GLU A 312 8.33 -5.09 25.11
N ALA A 313 9.38 -4.46 24.58
CA ALA A 313 9.60 -3.02 24.67
C ALA A 313 9.75 -2.40 23.29
N VAL A 314 9.24 -1.19 23.13
CA VAL A 314 9.41 -0.36 21.92
C VAL A 314 10.86 0.13 21.86
N VAL A 315 11.49 0.02 20.70
CA VAL A 315 12.84 0.52 20.41
C VAL A 315 12.80 1.41 19.17
N LEU A 316 13.48 2.55 19.25
CA LEU A 316 13.68 3.49 18.14
C LEU A 316 15.09 3.27 17.56
N LEU A 317 15.17 2.79 16.31
CA LEU A 317 16.40 2.81 15.53
C LEU A 317 16.48 4.13 14.77
N VAL A 318 17.66 4.75 14.79
CA VAL A 318 17.91 6.03 14.10
C VAL A 318 19.15 5.92 13.24
N GLU A 319 19.05 6.31 11.97
CA GLU A 319 20.22 6.35 11.10
C GLU A 319 21.08 7.58 11.44
N GLY A 320 22.36 7.35 11.75
CA GLY A 320 23.28 8.38 12.18
C GLY A 320 23.53 8.41 13.68
N SER A 321 23.68 9.62 14.28
CA SER A 321 23.99 9.78 15.69
C SER A 321 22.81 10.26 16.53
N LYS A 322 22.76 9.88 17.81
CA LYS A 322 21.76 10.37 18.77
C LYS A 322 21.81 11.90 18.96
N GLY A 323 22.95 12.53 18.75
CA GLY A 323 23.12 13.97 18.92
C GLY A 323 22.38 14.82 17.90
N ALA A 324 21.87 14.21 16.82
CA ALA A 324 21.05 14.87 15.82
C ALA A 324 19.55 14.90 16.17
N LEU A 325 19.14 14.20 17.22
CA LEU A 325 17.73 14.10 17.62
C LEU A 325 17.30 15.35 18.44
N PRO A 326 16.04 15.75 18.33
CA PRO A 326 15.44 16.70 19.26
C PRO A 326 15.49 16.19 20.71
N HIS A 327 15.33 17.10 21.67
CA HIS A 327 15.19 16.70 23.07
C HIS A 327 14.01 15.74 23.24
N GLU A 328 14.16 14.75 24.11
CA GLU A 328 13.17 13.66 24.29
C GLU A 328 11.74 14.17 24.57
N GLU A 329 11.60 15.29 25.29
CA GLU A 329 10.29 15.90 25.56
C GLU A 329 9.58 16.34 24.28
N GLN A 330 10.31 16.91 23.33
CA GLN A 330 9.77 17.33 22.04
C GLN A 330 9.58 16.12 21.12
N LEU A 331 10.55 15.22 21.10
CA LEU A 331 10.52 14.01 20.28
C LEU A 331 9.32 13.14 20.60
N PHE A 332 9.00 12.96 21.89
CA PHE A 332 7.95 12.06 22.33
C PHE A 332 6.66 12.77 22.76
N ALA A 333 6.50 14.05 22.42
CA ALA A 333 5.32 14.85 22.81
C ALA A 333 3.99 14.25 22.32
N ALA A 334 3.99 13.67 21.12
CA ALA A 334 2.79 13.05 20.52
C ALA A 334 2.54 11.59 20.97
N LEU A 335 3.46 10.99 21.74
CA LEU A 335 3.39 9.61 22.17
C LEU A 335 2.80 9.49 23.57
N THR A 336 1.95 8.48 23.77
CA THR A 336 1.53 8.06 25.10
C THR A 336 2.72 7.45 25.84
N LYS A 337 2.62 7.33 27.18
CA LYS A 337 3.69 6.73 27.99
C LYS A 337 4.06 5.30 27.59
N TYR A 338 3.13 4.56 27.02
CA TYR A 338 3.33 3.18 26.57
C TYR A 338 3.98 3.08 25.18
N GLU A 339 3.77 4.08 24.33
CA GLU A 339 4.34 4.16 22.99
C GLU A 339 5.79 4.68 22.98
N ARG A 340 6.24 5.29 24.08
CA ARG A 340 7.59 5.85 24.18
C ARG A 340 8.64 4.75 24.10
N PRO A 341 9.60 4.86 23.16
CA PRO A 341 10.71 3.91 23.06
C PRO A 341 11.51 3.87 24.38
N LYS A 342 11.77 2.65 24.89
CA LYS A 342 12.69 2.47 26.03
C LYS A 342 14.14 2.66 25.64
N HIS A 343 14.47 2.37 24.39
CA HIS A 343 15.83 2.47 23.88
C HIS A 343 15.85 3.21 22.56
N ILE A 344 16.85 4.09 22.40
CA ILE A 344 17.17 4.75 21.13
C ILE A 344 18.54 4.21 20.70
N ILE A 345 18.58 3.51 19.57
CA ILE A 345 19.77 2.84 19.07
C ILE A 345 20.20 3.47 17.75
N PRO A 346 21.38 4.11 17.70
CA PRO A 346 21.91 4.62 16.44
C PRO A 346 22.41 3.45 15.58
N VAL A 347 22.12 3.52 14.29
CA VAL A 347 22.58 2.54 13.29
C VAL A 347 23.24 3.29 12.13
N SER A 348 24.22 2.66 11.48
CA SER A 348 24.87 3.25 10.31
C SER A 348 23.92 3.36 9.13
N ARG A 349 23.00 2.41 8.99
CA ARG A 349 21.94 2.40 7.98
C ARG A 349 20.76 1.59 8.49
N LEU A 350 19.54 2.07 8.21
CA LEU A 350 18.34 1.33 8.54
C LEU A 350 18.22 0.06 7.68
N PRO A 351 17.84 -1.08 8.28
CA PRO A 351 17.69 -2.32 7.55
C PRO A 351 16.47 -2.26 6.62
N MET A 352 16.75 -2.38 5.32
CA MET A 352 15.73 -2.38 4.26
C MET A 352 15.86 -3.66 3.44
N THR A 353 14.75 -4.11 2.87
CA THR A 353 14.74 -5.20 1.89
C THR A 353 15.26 -4.71 0.53
N GLU A 354 15.58 -5.64 -0.39
CA GLU A 354 15.97 -5.31 -1.78
C GLU A 354 14.92 -4.46 -2.52
N THR A 355 13.68 -4.54 -2.09
CA THR A 355 12.54 -3.77 -2.64
C THR A 355 12.28 -2.46 -1.92
N GLY A 356 13.18 -2.03 -1.02
CA GLY A 356 13.07 -0.77 -0.27
C GLY A 356 12.03 -0.76 0.85
N LYS A 357 11.58 -1.93 1.33
CA LYS A 357 10.66 -2.04 2.48
C LYS A 357 11.45 -2.20 3.78
N PRO A 358 10.92 -1.72 4.94
CA PRO A 358 11.52 -1.99 6.24
C PRO A 358 11.74 -3.48 6.51
N ALA A 359 12.99 -3.89 6.78
CA ALA A 359 13.33 -5.26 7.12
C ALA A 359 13.23 -5.46 8.64
N ARG A 360 12.00 -5.44 9.19
CA ARG A 360 11.74 -5.40 10.64
C ARG A 360 12.31 -6.59 11.40
N GLY A 361 12.40 -7.77 10.79
CA GLY A 361 13.06 -8.91 11.41
C GLY A 361 14.58 -8.72 11.60
N VAL A 362 15.23 -7.95 10.71
CA VAL A 362 16.64 -7.54 10.88
C VAL A 362 16.73 -6.44 11.93
N ALA A 363 15.81 -5.47 11.89
CA ALA A 363 15.74 -4.40 12.87
C ALA A 363 15.60 -4.92 14.32
N ALA A 364 14.77 -5.93 14.54
CA ALA A 364 14.61 -6.55 15.85
C ALA A 364 15.91 -7.17 16.35
N ARG A 365 16.65 -7.89 15.49
CA ARG A 365 17.96 -8.46 15.85
C ARG A 365 19.01 -7.39 16.16
N LEU A 366 19.00 -6.26 15.48
CA LEU A 366 19.89 -5.13 15.77
C LEU A 366 19.56 -4.45 17.11
N ALA A 367 18.32 -4.58 17.57
CA ALA A 367 17.88 -4.03 18.83
C ALA A 367 18.16 -4.95 20.04
N GLU A 368 18.46 -6.24 19.81
CA GLU A 368 18.83 -7.17 20.88
C GLU A 368 20.17 -6.74 21.52
N PRO A 369 20.25 -6.73 22.86
CA PRO A 369 21.51 -6.46 23.53
C PRO A 369 22.52 -7.54 23.12
N HIS A 370 23.67 -7.12 22.58
CA HIS A 370 24.78 -8.05 22.33
C HIS A 370 25.17 -8.73 23.66
N PRO A 371 25.30 -10.04 23.71
CA PRO A 371 25.84 -10.69 24.89
C PRO A 371 27.22 -10.08 25.16
N SER A 372 27.41 -9.58 26.38
CA SER A 372 28.72 -9.10 26.82
C SER A 372 29.75 -10.22 26.57
N PRO A 373 30.95 -9.93 26.04
CA PRO A 373 31.98 -10.94 25.92
C PRO A 373 32.23 -11.56 27.30
N PRO A 374 32.43 -12.87 27.38
CA PRO A 374 32.71 -13.54 28.66
C PRO A 374 33.95 -12.87 29.31
N GLN A 375 33.80 -12.47 30.58
CA GLN A 375 34.89 -11.94 31.41
C GLN A 375 35.96 -12.99 31.66
#